data_52dab2c7445a921d406d40a1d8a6dfc2
#
_entry.id   52dab2c7445a921d406d40a1d8a6dfc2
#
_cell.length_a   1.000
_cell.length_b   1.000
_cell.length_c   1.000
_cell.angle_alpha   90.00
_cell.angle_beta   90.00
_cell.angle_gamma   90.00
#
_symmetry.space_group_name_H-M   'P 1'
#
loop_
_entity.id
_entity.type
_entity.pdbx_description
1 polymer ?
#
loop_
_entity_poly.entity_id
_entity_poly.type
_entity_poly.pdbx_seq_one_letter_code
_entity_poly.pdbx_strand_id
1 'polypeptide(L)'
;MFFYDFVLILISIFTALNFTMKKNYLYTIALGLCLFSLKVSAQDNRPTVTGAEVLGFYPNPVNTGKIFITSKTSLDKDITIFDVLGKKVLQATINAKELSIASLSPGVYIIKIREGEATATRKLIVK
;
A
#
# COMPACT_ATOMS: atom_id res chain seq x y z
N MET A 1 1.76 30.28 21.37
CA MET A 1 1.33 30.83 22.67
C MET A 1 0.88 29.74 23.61
N PHE A 2 -0.08 28.90 23.28
CA PHE A 2 -0.53 27.76 24.13
C PHE A 2 0.53 26.68 24.36
N PHE A 3 1.51 26.54 23.48
CA PHE A 3 2.56 25.52 23.59
C PHE A 3 3.58 25.86 24.70
N TYR A 4 3.89 27.13 24.87
CA TYR A 4 4.80 27.61 25.91
C TYR A 4 4.19 27.48 27.31
N ASP A 5 2.90 27.77 27.45
CA ASP A 5 2.19 27.63 28.73
C ASP A 5 2.10 26.17 29.16
N PHE A 6 1.89 25.27 28.21
CA PHE A 6 1.86 23.83 28.46
C PHE A 6 3.23 23.28 28.90
N VAL A 7 4.30 23.77 28.26
CA VAL A 7 5.68 23.39 28.63
C VAL A 7 6.05 23.90 30.00
N LEU A 8 5.66 25.13 30.36
CA LEU A 8 5.92 25.70 31.69
C LEU A 8 5.17 24.96 32.79
N ILE A 9 3.92 24.54 32.53
CA ILE A 9 3.14 23.73 33.46
C ILE A 9 3.80 22.35 33.67
N LEU A 10 4.27 21.71 32.59
CA LEU A 10 5.00 20.44 32.70
C LEU A 10 6.31 20.57 33.48
N ILE A 11 7.06 21.66 33.29
CA ILE A 11 8.29 21.92 34.04
C ILE A 11 7.99 22.17 35.52
N SER A 12 6.91 22.89 35.82
CA SER A 12 6.47 23.14 37.21
C SER A 12 6.04 21.84 37.92
N ILE A 13 5.30 20.99 37.24
CA ILE A 13 4.91 19.67 37.77
C ILE A 13 6.15 18.79 37.96
N PHE A 14 7.10 18.84 37.02
CA PHE A 14 8.33 18.07 37.07
C PHE A 14 9.24 18.50 38.25
N THR A 15 9.32 19.80 38.55
CA THR A 15 10.08 20.29 39.69
C THR A 15 9.42 19.98 41.04
N ALA A 16 8.08 19.95 41.08
CA ALA A 16 7.35 19.57 42.31
C ALA A 16 7.44 18.06 42.63
N LEU A 17 7.52 17.20 41.61
CA LEU A 17 7.67 15.76 41.76
C LEU A 17 9.10 15.33 42.17
N ASN A 18 10.10 16.18 41.95
CA ASN A 18 11.50 15.84 42.26
C ASN A 18 11.84 15.77 43.76
N PHE A 19 10.94 16.21 44.65
CA PHE A 19 11.28 16.30 46.08
C PHE A 19 11.06 15.00 46.87
N THR A 20 10.35 14.00 46.31
CA THR A 20 9.98 12.79 47.08
C THR A 20 10.22 11.45 46.37
N MET A 21 10.73 11.41 45.15
CA MET A 21 10.87 10.15 44.44
C MET A 21 12.32 9.65 44.35
N LYS A 22 12.53 8.39 44.72
CA LYS A 22 13.81 7.69 44.55
C LYS A 22 14.26 7.73 43.09
N LYS A 23 15.56 7.98 42.86
CA LYS A 23 16.17 8.17 41.51
C LYS A 23 15.75 7.19 40.43
N ASN A 24 15.34 5.97 40.79
CA ASN A 24 14.98 4.93 39.82
C ASN A 24 13.67 5.19 39.09
N TYR A 25 12.72 5.92 39.67
CA TYR A 25 11.45 6.23 39.00
C TYR A 25 11.59 7.36 37.98
N LEU A 26 12.57 8.23 38.14
CA LEU A 26 12.84 9.32 37.21
C LEU A 26 13.25 8.78 35.83
N TYR A 27 14.08 7.74 35.80
CA TYR A 27 14.51 7.09 34.57
C TYR A 27 13.37 6.34 33.87
N THR A 28 12.46 5.72 34.62
CA THR A 28 11.32 5.01 34.04
C THR A 28 10.27 5.98 33.45
N ILE A 29 10.04 7.11 34.11
CA ILE A 29 9.14 8.16 33.58
C ILE A 29 9.74 8.84 32.36
N ALA A 30 11.04 9.18 32.38
CA ALA A 30 11.73 9.77 31.24
C ALA A 30 11.75 8.80 30.04
N LEU A 31 11.98 7.50 30.26
CA LEU A 31 11.95 6.48 29.24
C LEU A 31 10.53 6.31 28.67
N GLY A 32 9.50 6.32 29.51
CA GLY A 32 8.11 6.26 29.10
C GLY A 32 7.69 7.47 28.25
N LEU A 33 8.12 8.67 28.61
CA LEU A 33 7.87 9.90 27.83
C LEU A 33 8.62 9.90 26.49
N CYS A 34 9.86 9.38 26.43
CA CYS A 34 10.59 9.19 25.18
C CYS A 34 9.90 8.20 24.23
N LEU A 35 9.35 7.11 24.76
CA LEU A 35 8.64 6.11 23.97
C LEU A 35 7.28 6.64 23.48
N PHE A 36 6.66 7.56 24.20
CA PHE A 36 5.38 8.17 23.80
C PHE A 36 5.54 9.27 22.74
N SER A 37 6.71 9.85 22.61
CA SER A 37 7.01 10.87 21.58
C SER A 37 7.42 10.27 20.24
N LEU A 38 7.61 8.96 20.13
CA LEU A 38 7.67 8.28 18.85
C LEU A 38 6.25 8.27 18.26
N LYS A 39 5.89 9.37 17.63
CA LYS A 39 4.81 9.35 16.65
C LYS A 39 5.30 8.40 15.57
N VAL A 40 4.95 7.13 15.70
CA VAL A 40 4.97 6.21 14.58
C VAL A 40 3.96 6.77 13.60
N SER A 41 4.45 7.59 12.68
CA SER A 41 3.75 7.80 11.42
C SER A 41 3.77 6.43 10.77
N ALA A 42 2.76 5.61 11.07
CA ALA A 42 2.38 4.56 10.17
C ALA A 42 2.04 5.29 8.86
N GLN A 43 3.04 5.44 8.02
CA GLN A 43 2.80 5.75 6.63
C GLN A 43 2.00 4.57 6.14
N ASP A 44 0.69 4.76 6.08
CA ASP A 44 -0.16 4.00 5.23
C ASP A 44 0.44 4.19 3.83
N ASN A 45 1.42 3.35 3.49
CA ASN A 45 1.85 3.13 2.12
C ASN A 45 0.70 2.41 1.40
N ARG A 46 -0.49 2.98 1.49
CA ARG A 46 -1.46 2.81 0.44
C ARG A 46 -0.77 3.39 -0.78
N PRO A 47 -0.42 2.59 -1.77
CA PRO A 47 -0.02 3.13 -3.05
C PRO A 47 -1.12 4.12 -3.42
N THR A 48 -0.76 5.39 -3.48
CA THR A 48 -1.66 6.45 -3.90
C THR A 48 -2.14 6.04 -5.28
N VAL A 49 -3.39 5.58 -5.36
CA VAL A 49 -4.01 4.95 -6.52
C VAL A 49 -4.37 6.07 -7.52
N THR A 50 -3.43 6.97 -7.77
CA THR A 50 -3.60 8.06 -8.71
C THR A 50 -3.66 7.58 -10.17
N GLY A 51 -3.30 6.32 -10.42
CA GLY A 51 -3.41 5.70 -11.76
C GLY A 51 -4.31 4.47 -11.83
N ALA A 52 -4.74 3.91 -10.69
CA ALA A 52 -5.46 2.63 -10.66
C ALA A 52 -6.93 2.74 -11.11
N GLU A 53 -7.52 3.93 -11.10
CA GLU A 53 -8.86 4.15 -11.69
C GLU A 53 -8.83 4.17 -13.21
N VAL A 54 -7.64 4.32 -13.80
CA VAL A 54 -7.45 4.46 -15.24
C VAL A 54 -7.14 3.13 -15.91
N LEU A 55 -6.44 2.23 -15.19
CA LEU A 55 -6.06 0.92 -15.69
C LEU A 55 -6.98 -0.17 -15.15
N GLY A 56 -7.58 -0.90 -16.05
CA GLY A 56 -8.46 -2.01 -15.72
C GLY A 56 -8.49 -3.07 -16.83
N PHE A 57 -9.36 -4.03 -16.69
CA PHE A 57 -9.62 -5.04 -17.69
C PHE A 57 -11.02 -5.62 -17.55
N TYR A 58 -11.52 -6.19 -18.63
CA TYR A 58 -12.79 -6.92 -18.68
C TYR A 58 -12.74 -8.02 -19.76
N PRO A 59 -13.64 -9.03 -19.73
CA PRO A 59 -14.57 -9.35 -18.66
C PRO A 59 -13.86 -9.96 -17.43
N ASN A 60 -14.52 -9.93 -16.28
CA ASN A 60 -14.08 -10.63 -15.07
C ASN A 60 -15.32 -11.07 -14.27
N PRO A 61 -15.63 -12.36 -14.19
CA PRO A 61 -14.88 -13.54 -14.67
C PRO A 61 -14.75 -13.62 -16.20
N VAL A 62 -13.67 -14.26 -16.65
CA VAL A 62 -13.40 -14.52 -18.08
C VAL A 62 -13.63 -15.99 -18.42
N ASN A 63 -14.33 -16.24 -19.51
CA ASN A 63 -14.63 -17.58 -20.06
C ASN A 63 -14.24 -17.74 -21.53
N THR A 64 -13.76 -16.67 -22.16
CA THR A 64 -13.43 -16.64 -23.60
C THR A 64 -11.94 -16.82 -23.89
N GLY A 65 -11.11 -16.98 -22.85
CA GLY A 65 -9.65 -17.03 -22.97
C GLY A 65 -9.00 -15.72 -23.41
N LYS A 66 -9.75 -14.61 -23.36
CA LYS A 66 -9.30 -13.26 -23.75
C LYS A 66 -9.80 -12.22 -22.77
N ILE A 67 -8.96 -11.22 -22.50
CA ILE A 67 -9.33 -10.01 -21.74
C ILE A 67 -8.98 -8.77 -22.54
N PHE A 68 -9.72 -7.69 -22.27
CA PHE A 68 -9.50 -6.38 -22.86
C PHE A 68 -9.00 -5.44 -21.77
N ILE A 69 -7.88 -4.80 -22.02
CA ILE A 69 -7.29 -3.84 -21.10
C ILE A 69 -7.90 -2.45 -21.34
N THR A 70 -8.37 -1.82 -20.28
CA THR A 70 -8.83 -0.42 -20.31
C THR A 70 -7.73 0.50 -19.86
N SER A 71 -7.47 1.55 -20.62
CA SER A 71 -6.47 2.56 -20.35
C SER A 71 -6.89 3.88 -21.00
N LYS A 72 -6.45 5.00 -20.43
CA LYS A 72 -6.62 6.34 -21.03
C LYS A 72 -5.51 6.71 -22.00
N THR A 73 -4.39 6.00 -21.97
CA THR A 73 -3.24 6.27 -22.85
C THR A 73 -3.06 5.15 -23.87
N SER A 74 -2.23 5.40 -24.87
CA SER A 74 -1.90 4.42 -25.92
C SER A 74 -0.47 3.87 -25.74
N LEU A 75 0.10 3.99 -24.54
CA LEU A 75 1.43 3.48 -24.25
C LEU A 75 1.43 1.94 -24.18
N ASP A 76 2.61 1.37 -24.34
CA ASP A 76 2.82 -0.05 -24.14
C ASP A 76 2.48 -0.46 -22.71
N LYS A 77 1.86 -1.60 -22.58
CA LYS A 77 1.38 -2.15 -21.31
C LYS A 77 2.15 -3.42 -20.97
N ASP A 78 2.85 -3.40 -19.87
CA ASP A 78 3.47 -4.60 -19.29
C ASP A 78 2.46 -5.30 -18.40
N ILE A 79 2.09 -6.50 -18.77
CA ILE A 79 1.12 -7.31 -18.03
C ILE A 79 1.82 -8.53 -17.46
N THR A 80 1.65 -8.74 -16.17
CA THR A 80 2.14 -9.92 -15.48
C THR A 80 1.01 -10.57 -14.70
N ILE A 81 0.82 -11.86 -14.86
CA ILE A 81 -0.20 -12.64 -14.14
C ILE A 81 0.50 -13.63 -13.23
N PHE A 82 0.05 -13.67 -11.99
CA PHE A 82 0.54 -14.56 -10.94
C PHE A 82 -0.58 -15.48 -10.49
N ASP A 83 -0.24 -16.69 -10.11
CA ASP A 83 -1.14 -17.57 -9.38
C ASP A 83 -1.26 -17.14 -7.90
N VAL A 84 -2.11 -17.83 -7.15
CA VAL A 84 -2.35 -17.53 -5.72
C VAL A 84 -1.13 -17.79 -4.83
N LEU A 85 -0.12 -18.51 -5.31
CA LEU A 85 1.15 -18.75 -4.62
C LEU A 85 2.21 -17.70 -4.96
N GLY A 86 1.86 -16.72 -5.83
CA GLY A 86 2.78 -15.68 -6.27
C GLY A 86 3.72 -16.09 -7.40
N LYS A 87 3.54 -17.27 -7.98
CA LYS A 87 4.31 -17.70 -9.15
C LYS A 87 3.80 -16.98 -10.40
N LYS A 88 4.72 -16.41 -11.17
CA LYS A 88 4.40 -15.80 -12.45
C LYS A 88 4.02 -16.89 -13.47
N VAL A 89 2.80 -16.80 -14.02
CA VAL A 89 2.24 -17.78 -14.96
C VAL A 89 2.12 -17.22 -16.37
N LEU A 90 2.05 -15.89 -16.53
CA LEU A 90 2.05 -15.21 -17.83
C LEU A 90 2.72 -13.85 -17.71
N GLN A 91 3.47 -13.49 -18.74
CA GLN A 91 4.00 -12.13 -18.90
C GLN A 91 3.92 -11.73 -20.37
N ALA A 92 3.43 -10.52 -20.64
CA ALA A 92 3.33 -9.97 -21.97
C ALA A 92 3.48 -8.46 -21.94
N THR A 93 4.11 -7.91 -22.97
CA THR A 93 4.10 -6.47 -23.26
C THR A 93 3.24 -6.27 -24.49
N ILE A 94 2.17 -5.49 -24.39
CA ILE A 94 1.22 -5.26 -25.48
C ILE A 94 1.00 -3.76 -25.70
N ASN A 95 0.88 -3.40 -26.96
CA ASN A 95 0.36 -2.09 -27.38
C ASN A 95 -1.15 -2.15 -27.64
N ALA A 96 -1.66 -3.33 -27.99
CA ALA A 96 -3.07 -3.57 -28.24
C ALA A 96 -3.90 -3.55 -26.95
N LYS A 97 -5.21 -3.49 -27.11
CA LYS A 97 -6.16 -3.58 -25.97
C LYS A 97 -6.47 -5.03 -25.60
N GLU A 98 -6.25 -5.99 -26.47
CA GLU A 98 -6.59 -7.41 -26.26
C GLU A 98 -5.37 -8.20 -25.76
N LEU A 99 -5.56 -9.04 -24.75
CA LEU A 99 -4.60 -10.01 -24.26
C LEU A 99 -5.21 -11.41 -24.25
N SER A 100 -4.55 -12.37 -24.92
CA SER A 100 -4.91 -13.78 -24.81
C SER A 100 -4.39 -14.38 -23.51
N ILE A 101 -5.29 -15.03 -22.79
CA ILE A 101 -5.01 -15.81 -21.58
C ILE A 101 -5.46 -17.26 -21.72
N ALA A 102 -5.60 -17.73 -22.96
CA ALA A 102 -6.07 -19.10 -23.27
C ALA A 102 -5.16 -20.20 -22.70
N SER A 103 -3.92 -19.88 -22.36
CA SER A 103 -2.98 -20.81 -21.71
C SER A 103 -3.23 -20.99 -20.22
N LEU A 104 -4.08 -20.17 -19.60
CA LEU A 104 -4.38 -20.26 -18.17
C LEU A 104 -5.53 -21.24 -17.92
N SER A 105 -5.32 -22.16 -16.98
CA SER A 105 -6.38 -23.03 -16.49
C SER A 105 -7.43 -22.25 -15.69
N PRO A 106 -8.68 -22.76 -15.58
CA PRO A 106 -9.67 -22.16 -14.69
C PRO A 106 -9.13 -21.99 -13.27
N GLY A 107 -9.33 -20.81 -12.71
CA GLY A 107 -8.79 -20.50 -11.39
C GLY A 107 -8.81 -19.01 -11.06
N VAL A 108 -8.19 -18.69 -9.92
CA VAL A 108 -8.02 -17.31 -9.42
C VAL A 108 -6.57 -16.89 -9.57
N TYR A 109 -6.36 -15.72 -10.13
CA TYR A 109 -5.05 -15.14 -10.42
C TYR A 109 -4.99 -13.69 -9.96
N ILE A 110 -3.80 -13.16 -9.86
CA ILE A 110 -3.54 -11.72 -9.68
C ILE A 110 -2.91 -11.20 -10.95
N ILE A 111 -3.56 -10.24 -11.58
CA ILE A 111 -3.03 -9.52 -12.74
C ILE A 111 -2.46 -8.17 -12.32
N LYS A 112 -1.23 -7.90 -12.73
CA LYS A 112 -0.56 -6.62 -12.58
C LYS A 112 -0.39 -5.99 -13.96
N ILE A 113 -0.91 -4.79 -14.15
CA ILE A 113 -0.84 -4.03 -15.39
C ILE A 113 -0.03 -2.77 -15.09
N ARG A 114 1.00 -2.51 -15.86
CA ARG A 114 1.81 -1.30 -15.79
C ARG A 114 1.80 -0.61 -17.15
N GLU A 115 1.57 0.69 -17.16
CA GLU A 115 1.59 1.55 -18.33
C GLU A 115 2.29 2.86 -17.94
N GLY A 116 3.53 3.07 -18.41
CA GLY A 116 4.38 4.16 -17.94
C GLY A 116 4.57 4.09 -16.43
N GLU A 117 4.21 5.16 -15.73
CA GLU A 117 4.26 5.25 -14.27
C GLU A 117 3.02 4.66 -13.57
N ALA A 118 1.92 4.45 -14.31
CA ALA A 118 0.69 3.91 -13.77
C ALA A 118 0.78 2.40 -13.58
N THR A 119 0.32 1.91 -12.43
CA THR A 119 0.25 0.48 -12.12
C THR A 119 -1.09 0.15 -11.50
N ALA A 120 -1.72 -0.91 -11.98
CA ALA A 120 -2.92 -1.49 -11.38
C ALA A 120 -2.71 -2.97 -11.06
N THR A 121 -3.15 -3.40 -9.89
CA THR A 121 -3.17 -4.81 -9.49
C THR A 121 -4.61 -5.20 -9.19
N ARG A 122 -5.09 -6.26 -9.82
CA ARG A 122 -6.48 -6.72 -9.73
C ARG A 122 -6.55 -8.23 -9.62
N LYS A 123 -7.66 -8.72 -9.09
CA LYS A 123 -8.00 -10.15 -9.09
C LYS A 123 -8.59 -10.51 -10.46
N LEU A 124 -8.09 -11.57 -11.08
CA LEU A 124 -8.57 -12.16 -12.33
C LEU A 124 -9.17 -13.54 -12.02
N ILE A 125 -10.37 -13.79 -12.51
CA ILE A 125 -11.07 -15.08 -12.38
C ILE A 125 -11.24 -15.67 -13.77
N VAL A 126 -10.65 -16.83 -13.99
CA VAL A 126 -10.77 -17.63 -15.22
C VAL A 126 -11.75 -18.78 -14.95
N LYS A 127 -12.75 -18.94 -15.81
CA LYS A 127 -13.76 -20.00 -15.75
C LYS A 127 -13.58 -21.00 -16.88
#